data_d1fa0699e67702c099c3c7b5066ded1e
#
_entry.id   d1fa0699e67702c099c3c7b5066ded1e
#
_cell.length_a   1.000
_cell.length_b   1.000
_cell.length_c   1.000
_cell.angle_alpha   90.00
_cell.angle_beta   90.00
_cell.angle_gamma   90.00
#
_symmetry.space_group_name_H-M   'P 1'
#
loop_
_entity.id
_entity.type
_entity.pdbx_description
1 polymer ?
#
loop_
_entity_poly.entity_id
_entity_poly.type
_entity_poly.pdbx_seq_one_letter_code
_entity_poly.pdbx_strand_id
1 'polypeptide(L)'
;MIISVLLNHSLSSSDKLSLIIPQIIAVLIILFLILPLHELAHGWVAYKFGDRTAKNAGRLTFNPLVSIDPWGALMILLFGFGWARPVPVNPNNFKNPRVGMAVTAAAGPISNFLAALIGAFIY
;
A
#
# COMPACT_ATOMS: atom_id res chain seq x y z
N MET A 1 -9.13 -9.93 -11.96
CA MET A 1 -8.47 -8.80 -12.64
C MET A 1 -7.74 -9.27 -13.89
N ILE A 2 -6.42 -9.42 -13.89
CA ILE A 2 -5.70 -9.85 -15.10
C ILE A 2 -6.11 -11.26 -15.54
N ILE A 3 -6.26 -12.20 -14.62
CA ILE A 3 -6.68 -13.56 -14.92
C ILE A 3 -8.06 -13.59 -15.62
N SER A 4 -9.00 -12.77 -15.18
CA SER A 4 -10.32 -12.72 -15.82
C SER A 4 -10.25 -12.26 -17.26
N VAL A 5 -9.35 -11.33 -17.57
CA VAL A 5 -9.11 -10.87 -18.95
C VAL A 5 -8.46 -11.97 -19.78
N LEU A 6 -7.46 -12.65 -19.23
CA LEU A 6 -6.74 -13.73 -19.95
C LEU A 6 -7.66 -14.91 -20.29
N LEU A 7 -8.60 -15.25 -19.39
CA LEU A 7 -9.54 -16.36 -19.56
C LEU A 7 -10.73 -16.00 -20.44
N ASN A 8 -10.90 -14.75 -20.83
CA ASN A 8 -12.00 -14.32 -21.68
C ASN A 8 -11.71 -14.66 -23.15
N HIS A 9 -12.34 -15.71 -23.65
CA HIS A 9 -12.15 -16.18 -25.01
C HIS A 9 -12.80 -15.30 -26.08
N SER A 10 -13.67 -14.36 -25.68
CA SER A 10 -14.32 -13.44 -26.62
C SER A 10 -13.43 -12.28 -27.05
N LEU A 11 -12.31 -12.04 -26.33
CA LEU A 11 -11.40 -10.93 -26.59
C LEU A 11 -10.26 -11.36 -27.50
N SER A 12 -9.89 -10.49 -28.45
CA SER A 12 -8.69 -10.65 -29.25
C SER A 12 -7.43 -10.44 -28.40
N SER A 13 -6.27 -10.85 -28.92
CA SER A 13 -4.99 -10.63 -28.21
C SER A 13 -4.69 -9.14 -28.01
N SER A 14 -5.00 -8.29 -28.99
CA SER A 14 -4.81 -6.84 -28.86
C SER A 14 -5.75 -6.23 -27.83
N ASP A 15 -7.00 -6.70 -27.75
CA ASP A 15 -7.96 -6.24 -26.75
C ASP A 15 -7.53 -6.64 -25.34
N LYS A 16 -7.03 -7.86 -25.17
CA LYS A 16 -6.47 -8.32 -23.90
C LYS A 16 -5.32 -7.43 -23.45
N LEU A 17 -4.39 -7.11 -24.34
CA LEU A 17 -3.26 -6.22 -24.03
C LEU A 17 -3.73 -4.82 -23.63
N SER A 18 -4.69 -4.25 -24.33
CA SER A 18 -5.21 -2.91 -24.02
C SER A 18 -5.91 -2.84 -22.66
N LEU A 19 -6.43 -3.96 -22.15
CA LEU A 19 -7.04 -4.04 -20.83
C LEU A 19 -6.01 -4.36 -19.71
N ILE A 20 -5.01 -5.17 -20.02
CA ILE A 20 -4.01 -5.63 -19.05
C ILE A 20 -2.97 -4.55 -18.74
N ILE A 21 -2.47 -3.83 -19.74
CA ILE A 21 -1.40 -2.83 -19.56
C ILE A 21 -1.79 -1.76 -18.53
N PRO A 22 -2.97 -1.12 -18.60
CA PRO A 22 -3.36 -0.14 -17.56
C PRO A 22 -3.45 -0.76 -16.17
N GLN A 23 -3.88 -2.01 -16.04
CA GLN A 23 -3.96 -2.71 -14.77
C GLN A 23 -2.57 -2.94 -14.17
N ILE A 24 -1.60 -3.36 -14.99
CA ILE A 24 -0.21 -3.53 -14.55
C ILE A 24 0.36 -2.19 -14.08
N ILE A 25 0.17 -1.12 -14.84
CA ILE A 25 0.65 0.22 -14.48
C ILE A 25 0.04 0.67 -13.15
N ALA A 26 -1.28 0.49 -12.98
CA ALA A 26 -1.95 0.85 -11.73
C ALA A 26 -1.41 0.08 -10.53
N VAL A 27 -1.19 -1.23 -10.67
CA VAL A 27 -0.62 -2.06 -9.60
C VAL A 27 0.81 -1.63 -9.26
N LEU A 28 1.63 -1.30 -10.26
CA LEU A 28 2.99 -0.82 -10.03
C LEU A 28 2.98 0.51 -9.27
N ILE A 29 2.10 1.44 -9.60
CA ILE A 29 1.94 2.71 -8.88
C ILE A 29 1.53 2.43 -7.43
N ILE A 30 0.57 1.54 -7.21
CA ILE A 30 0.13 1.18 -5.86
C ILE A 30 1.28 0.58 -5.05
N LEU A 31 2.01 -0.39 -5.60
CA LEU A 31 3.06 -1.10 -4.88
C LEU A 31 4.31 -0.24 -4.61
N PHE A 32 4.68 0.63 -5.55
CA PHE A 32 5.94 1.37 -5.47
C PHE A 32 5.78 2.80 -4.98
N LEU A 33 4.59 3.35 -4.97
CA LEU A 33 4.34 4.72 -4.52
C LEU A 33 3.32 4.78 -3.37
N ILE A 34 2.12 4.25 -3.57
CA ILE A 34 1.02 4.42 -2.61
C ILE A 34 1.25 3.58 -1.36
N LEU A 35 1.62 2.31 -1.51
CA LEU A 35 1.85 1.43 -0.38
C LEU A 35 3.02 1.89 0.52
N PRO A 36 4.20 2.25 -0.01
CA PRO A 36 5.26 2.79 0.83
C PRO A 36 4.86 4.05 1.58
N LEU A 37 4.11 4.94 0.95
CA LEU A 37 3.59 6.15 1.61
C LEU A 37 2.61 5.79 2.73
N HIS A 38 1.69 4.88 2.49
CA HIS A 38 0.72 4.38 3.47
C HIS A 38 1.43 3.78 4.69
N GLU A 39 2.38 2.89 4.46
CA GLU A 39 3.13 2.23 5.52
C GLU A 39 4.04 3.20 6.28
N LEU A 40 4.68 4.13 5.57
CA LEU A 40 5.48 5.18 6.18
C LEU A 40 4.61 6.07 7.09
N ALA A 41 3.39 6.40 6.67
CA ALA A 41 2.47 7.20 7.47
C ALA A 41 2.13 6.51 8.80
N HIS A 42 1.81 5.21 8.77
CA HIS A 42 1.59 4.43 9.98
C HIS A 42 2.80 4.48 10.93
N GLY A 43 3.98 4.18 10.41
CA GLY A 43 5.20 4.13 11.19
C GLY A 43 5.61 5.49 11.73
N TRP A 44 5.46 6.55 10.94
CA TRP A 44 5.82 7.91 11.33
C TRP A 44 4.91 8.44 12.45
N VAL A 45 3.60 8.23 12.34
CA VAL A 45 2.64 8.63 13.37
C VAL A 45 2.88 7.84 14.65
N ALA A 46 3.09 6.53 14.58
CA ALA A 46 3.46 5.72 15.72
C ALA A 46 4.71 6.26 16.41
N TYR A 47 5.73 6.61 15.64
CA TYR A 47 6.97 7.20 16.17
C TYR A 47 6.71 8.53 16.89
N LYS A 48 5.89 9.40 16.33
CA LYS A 48 5.53 10.68 16.96
C LYS A 48 4.76 10.51 18.26
N PHE A 49 4.01 9.42 18.40
CA PHE A 49 3.29 9.10 19.64
C PHE A 49 4.09 8.25 20.63
N GLY A 50 5.38 8.03 20.36
CA GLY A 50 6.30 7.40 21.30
C GLY A 50 6.69 5.95 20.98
N ASP A 51 6.13 5.35 19.93
CA ASP A 51 6.48 3.99 19.52
C ASP A 51 7.58 3.99 18.46
N ARG A 52 8.76 3.53 18.84
CA ARG A 52 9.93 3.46 17.97
C ARG A 52 10.09 2.10 17.26
N THR A 53 9.13 1.20 17.38
CA THR A 53 9.23 -0.16 16.86
C THR A 53 9.45 -0.15 15.33
N ALA A 54 8.66 0.60 14.58
CA ALA A 54 8.79 0.70 13.13
C ALA A 54 10.13 1.34 12.73
N LYS A 55 10.55 2.41 13.42
CA LYS A 55 11.83 3.07 13.18
C LYS A 55 12.99 2.12 13.40
N ASN A 56 12.99 1.38 14.51
CA ASN A 56 14.06 0.43 14.85
C ASN A 56 14.10 -0.75 13.88
N ALA A 57 12.97 -1.09 13.25
CA ALA A 57 12.89 -2.13 12.22
C ALA A 57 13.27 -1.63 10.82
N GLY A 58 13.68 -0.36 10.66
CA GLY A 58 14.04 0.22 9.37
C GLY A 58 12.85 0.49 8.46
N ARG A 59 11.64 0.62 9.01
CA ARG A 59 10.40 0.76 8.25
C ARG A 59 9.99 2.22 7.98
N LEU A 60 10.70 3.21 8.55
CA LEU A 60 10.48 4.63 8.25
C LEU A 60 11.25 5.02 6.98
N THR A 61 10.82 4.50 5.84
CA THR A 61 11.49 4.68 4.56
C THR A 61 10.48 4.62 3.42
N PHE A 62 10.80 5.30 2.31
CA PHE A 62 10.05 5.19 1.06
C PHE A 62 10.49 3.98 0.20
N ASN A 63 11.47 3.19 0.65
CA ASN A 63 11.88 2.00 -0.08
C ASN A 63 10.74 0.99 -0.15
N PRO A 64 10.16 0.74 -1.34
CA PRO A 64 9.01 -0.16 -1.47
C PRO A 64 9.34 -1.61 -1.12
N LEU A 65 10.61 -2.01 -1.24
CA LEU A 65 11.02 -3.40 -1.02
C LEU A 65 10.84 -3.85 0.43
N VAL A 66 10.82 -2.93 1.40
CA VAL A 66 10.60 -3.29 2.81
C VAL A 66 9.14 -3.61 3.12
N SER A 67 8.21 -3.16 2.28
CA SER A 67 6.76 -3.34 2.47
C SER A 67 6.15 -4.39 1.55
N ILE A 68 6.81 -4.71 0.44
CA ILE A 68 6.28 -5.63 -0.57
C ILE A 68 6.53 -7.09 -0.14
N ASP A 69 5.45 -7.87 -0.07
CA ASP A 69 5.51 -9.33 0.00
C ASP A 69 5.38 -9.86 -1.45
N PRO A 70 6.34 -10.65 -1.96
CA PRO A 70 6.29 -11.12 -3.35
C PRO A 70 5.02 -11.90 -3.69
N TRP A 71 4.54 -12.76 -2.78
CA TRP A 71 3.32 -13.53 -3.00
C TRP A 71 2.07 -12.65 -2.95
N GLY A 72 2.02 -11.71 -1.99
CA GLY A 72 0.93 -10.74 -1.89
C GLY A 72 0.85 -9.84 -3.12
N ALA A 73 2.00 -9.37 -3.63
CA ALA A 73 2.07 -8.56 -4.84
C ALA A 73 1.60 -9.33 -6.07
N LEU A 74 2.01 -10.60 -6.22
CA LEU A 74 1.56 -11.45 -7.31
C LEU A 74 0.05 -11.64 -7.28
N MET A 75 -0.54 -11.86 -6.11
CA MET A 75 -1.98 -12.00 -5.94
C MET A 75 -2.73 -10.72 -6.32
N ILE A 76 -2.21 -9.55 -5.95
CA ILE A 76 -2.79 -8.26 -6.35
C ILE A 76 -2.79 -8.15 -7.88
N LEU A 77 -1.69 -8.49 -8.52
CA LEU A 77 -1.55 -8.39 -9.96
C LEU A 77 -2.53 -9.31 -10.69
N LEU A 78 -2.65 -10.57 -10.27
CA LEU A 78 -3.44 -11.57 -10.96
C LEU A 78 -4.93 -11.50 -10.63
N PHE A 79 -5.29 -11.28 -9.37
CA PHE A 79 -6.66 -11.40 -8.87
C PHE A 79 -7.27 -10.08 -8.38
N GLY A 80 -6.45 -9.03 -8.20
CA GLY A 80 -6.92 -7.74 -7.72
C GLY A 80 -6.96 -7.59 -6.20
N PHE A 81 -6.61 -8.61 -5.44
CA PHE A 81 -6.46 -8.57 -3.98
C PHE A 81 -5.18 -9.29 -3.56
N GLY A 82 -4.63 -8.88 -2.43
CA GLY A 82 -3.42 -9.48 -1.90
C GLY A 82 -3.05 -8.83 -0.58
N TRP A 83 -1.78 -8.89 -0.24
CA TRP A 83 -1.30 -8.38 1.05
C TRP A 83 0.12 -7.80 0.90
N ALA A 84 0.49 -7.03 1.91
CA ALA A 84 1.83 -6.48 2.06
C ALA A 84 2.36 -6.80 3.46
N ARG A 85 3.63 -6.51 3.71
CA ARG A 85 4.21 -6.64 5.04
C ARG A 85 3.75 -5.48 5.91
N PRO A 86 2.99 -5.72 6.99
CA PRO A 86 2.51 -4.63 7.83
C PRO A 86 3.64 -3.97 8.60
N VAL A 87 3.47 -2.68 8.92
CA VAL A 87 4.39 -1.96 9.81
C VAL A 87 4.22 -2.49 11.24
N PRO A 88 5.31 -2.85 11.93
CA PRO A 88 5.21 -3.27 13.32
C PRO A 88 4.90 -2.08 14.23
N VAL A 89 3.89 -2.24 15.09
CA VAL A 89 3.47 -1.23 16.07
C VAL A 89 3.26 -1.92 17.42
N ASN A 90 3.82 -1.34 18.48
CA ASN A 90 3.62 -1.82 19.84
C ASN A 90 2.79 -0.81 20.64
N PRO A 91 1.51 -1.13 20.92
CA PRO A 91 0.62 -0.20 21.61
C PRO A 91 1.07 0.13 23.03
N ASN A 92 1.89 -0.71 23.66
CA ASN A 92 2.41 -0.47 25.01
C ASN A 92 3.37 0.73 25.08
N ASN A 93 3.92 1.17 23.94
CA ASN A 93 4.81 2.32 23.86
C ASN A 93 4.07 3.66 23.81
N PHE A 94 2.75 3.65 23.64
CA PHE A 94 1.93 4.86 23.65
C PHE A 94 1.53 5.25 25.06
N LYS A 95 1.47 6.56 25.34
CA LYS A 95 0.93 7.07 26.62
C LYS A 95 -0.51 6.64 26.83
N ASN A 96 -1.32 6.74 25.77
CA ASN A 96 -2.67 6.22 25.71
C ASN A 96 -2.75 5.22 24.55
N PRO A 97 -2.65 3.90 24.82
CA PRO A 97 -2.62 2.89 23.76
C PRO A 97 -3.83 2.94 22.83
N ARG A 98 -5.02 3.21 23.36
CA ARG A 98 -6.25 3.25 22.58
C ARG A 98 -6.23 4.41 21.57
N VAL A 99 -5.88 5.61 22.02
CA VAL A 99 -5.77 6.79 21.16
C VAL A 99 -4.61 6.64 20.18
N GLY A 100 -3.44 6.19 20.66
CA GLY A 100 -2.26 5.98 19.83
C GLY A 100 -2.52 4.99 18.68
N MET A 101 -3.17 3.88 18.97
CA MET A 101 -3.54 2.89 17.93
C MET A 101 -4.57 3.45 16.94
N ALA A 102 -5.57 4.18 17.43
CA ALA A 102 -6.59 4.78 16.56
C ALA A 102 -5.99 5.80 15.60
N VAL A 103 -5.14 6.70 16.08
CA VAL A 103 -4.49 7.72 15.25
C VAL A 103 -3.49 7.08 14.27
N THR A 104 -2.71 6.12 14.74
CA THR A 104 -1.76 5.38 13.88
C THR A 104 -2.49 4.64 12.78
N ALA A 105 -3.59 3.95 13.09
CA ALA A 105 -4.39 3.24 12.10
C ALA A 105 -5.01 4.19 11.06
N ALA A 106 -5.48 5.36 11.49
CA ALA A 106 -6.06 6.37 10.60
C ALA A 106 -5.04 7.02 9.67
N ALA A 107 -3.75 7.03 10.03
CA ALA A 107 -2.69 7.69 9.24
C ALA A 107 -2.54 7.11 7.84
N GLY A 108 -2.69 5.79 7.67
CA GLY A 108 -2.61 5.13 6.37
C GLY A 108 -3.70 5.61 5.40
N PRO A 109 -4.98 5.43 5.74
CA PRO A 109 -6.08 5.94 4.91
C PRO A 109 -6.02 7.45 4.66
N ILE A 110 -5.62 8.26 5.64
CA ILE A 110 -5.45 9.71 5.47
C ILE A 110 -4.37 10.01 4.44
N SER A 111 -3.23 9.32 4.49
CA SER A 111 -2.16 9.49 3.50
C SER A 111 -2.64 9.14 2.09
N ASN A 112 -3.43 8.08 1.94
CA ASN A 112 -4.01 7.69 0.66
C ASN A 112 -4.97 8.76 0.13
N PHE A 113 -5.79 9.34 1.01
CA PHE A 113 -6.71 10.41 0.66
C PHE A 113 -5.96 11.66 0.18
N LEU A 114 -4.89 12.05 0.89
CA LEU A 114 -4.05 13.17 0.50
C LEU A 114 -3.36 12.93 -0.84
N ALA A 115 -2.85 11.73 -1.07
CA ALA A 115 -2.26 11.35 -2.35
C ALA A 115 -3.28 11.43 -3.49
N ALA A 116 -4.50 10.98 -3.25
CA ALA A 116 -5.59 11.07 -4.22
C ALA A 116 -5.97 12.52 -4.54
N LEU A 117 -6.00 13.40 -3.54
CA LEU A 117 -6.24 14.83 -3.74
C LEU A 117 -5.14 15.47 -4.60
N ILE A 118 -3.88 15.18 -4.29
CA ILE A 118 -2.75 15.68 -5.08
C ILE A 118 -2.85 15.19 -6.52
N GLY A 119 -3.15 13.92 -6.73
CA GLY A 119 -3.36 13.36 -8.05
C GLY A 119 -4.50 14.03 -8.82
N ALA A 120 -5.60 14.35 -8.14
CA ALA A 120 -6.73 15.06 -8.75
C ALA A 120 -6.36 16.49 -9.17
N PHE A 121 -5.50 17.17 -8.41
CA PHE A 121 -5.02 18.51 -8.79
C PHE A 121 -4.06 18.49 -9.98
N ILE A 122 -3.29 17.42 -10.14
CA ILE A 122 -2.35 17.27 -11.26
C ILE A 122 -3.07 16.85 -12.54
N TYR A 123 -4.09 16.02 -12.42
CA TYR A 123 -4.87 15.51 -13.56
C TYR A 123 -5.78 16.58 -14.12
#